data_35d3799e8f58a67035f677c164c84ff1
#
_entry.id   35d3799e8f58a67035f677c164c84ff1
#
_cell.length_a   1.000
_cell.length_b   1.000
_cell.length_c   1.000
_cell.angle_alpha   90.00
_cell.angle_beta   90.00
_cell.angle_gamma   90.00
#
_symmetry.space_group_name_H-M   'P 1'
#
loop_
_entity.id
_entity.type
_entity.pdbx_description
1 polymer ?
#
loop_
_entity_poly.entity_id
_entity_poly.type
_entity_poly.pdbx_seq_one_letter_code
_entity_poly.pdbx_strand_id
1 'polypeptide(L)'
;ASLFSVFYNYTIPIEPMWLAINWNFIFIAVNVYHVAVLIYEKRPVKMSPKEKELYETMFRGLSPVEFLKITKVANWKEFKSPLPIITQGKPVKDLILIYNGAVDVIVNDKKVAELKDGQFVGEMSFLTEKPATATCRVEHNAECLVWNQKDFKDLLKRNPSLYFTIQSLLSEQVSNNLVSSSQK
;
A
#
# COMPACT_ATOMS: atom_id res chain seq x y z
N ALA A 1 34.55 -13.05 9.83
CA ALA A 1 35.56 -13.55 8.89
C ALA A 1 36.39 -12.41 8.30
N SER A 2 35.78 -11.36 7.73
CA SER A 2 36.50 -10.30 6.99
C SER A 2 37.45 -9.46 7.85
N LEU A 3 37.07 -9.10 9.10
CA LEU A 3 37.95 -8.34 10.01
C LEU A 3 39.18 -9.17 10.44
N PHE A 4 38.99 -10.45 10.68
CA PHE A 4 40.07 -11.35 11.00
C PHE A 4 41.02 -11.52 9.81
N SER A 5 40.50 -11.57 8.59
CA SER A 5 41.31 -11.62 7.38
C SER A 5 42.15 -10.34 7.15
N VAL A 6 41.60 -9.16 7.47
CA VAL A 6 42.35 -7.89 7.44
C VAL A 6 43.53 -7.93 8.43
N PHE A 7 43.27 -8.35 9.67
CA PHE A 7 44.29 -8.47 10.70
C PHE A 7 45.38 -9.48 10.30
N TYR A 8 44.99 -10.64 9.79
CA TYR A 8 45.94 -11.67 9.32
C TYR A 8 46.83 -11.14 8.19
N ASN A 9 46.27 -10.52 7.16
CA ASN A 9 47.02 -10.01 6.00
C ASN A 9 47.92 -8.80 6.34
N TYR A 10 47.68 -8.14 7.45
CA TYR A 10 48.53 -7.04 7.95
C TYR A 10 49.66 -7.49 8.83
N THR A 11 49.45 -8.51 9.71
CA THR A 11 50.39 -8.84 10.80
C THR A 11 51.31 -10.02 10.48
N ILE A 12 50.91 -10.96 9.63
CA ILE A 12 51.70 -12.21 9.43
C ILE A 12 52.67 -12.12 8.24
N PRO A 13 52.37 -11.52 7.08
CA PRO A 13 53.35 -11.37 6.02
C PRO A 13 54.48 -10.42 6.38
N ILE A 14 55.67 -10.64 5.80
CA ILE A 14 56.84 -9.75 5.93
C ILE A 14 56.51 -8.34 5.41
N GLU A 15 55.66 -8.28 4.39
CA GLU A 15 55.08 -7.02 3.90
C GLU A 15 53.54 -7.12 3.84
N PRO A 16 52.79 -6.04 4.21
CA PRO A 16 51.33 -6.07 4.17
C PRO A 16 50.78 -6.33 2.77
N MET A 17 49.85 -7.24 2.63
CA MET A 17 49.17 -7.55 1.35
C MET A 17 48.06 -6.51 1.07
N TRP A 18 48.45 -5.32 0.65
CA TRP A 18 47.55 -4.18 0.46
C TRP A 18 46.34 -4.47 -0.45
N LEU A 19 46.53 -5.28 -1.50
CA LEU A 19 45.42 -5.66 -2.38
C LEU A 19 44.35 -6.45 -1.66
N ALA A 20 44.73 -7.43 -0.85
CA ALA A 20 43.79 -8.24 -0.07
C ALA A 20 43.12 -7.42 1.03
N ILE A 21 43.85 -6.50 1.66
CA ILE A 21 43.35 -5.60 2.71
C ILE A 21 42.28 -4.67 2.10
N ASN A 22 42.57 -4.01 0.97
CA ASN A 22 41.61 -3.12 0.31
C ASN A 22 40.36 -3.85 -0.14
N TRP A 23 40.51 -5.07 -0.68
CA TRP A 23 39.35 -5.90 -1.09
C TRP A 23 38.45 -6.25 0.09
N ASN A 24 39.04 -6.61 1.24
CA ASN A 24 38.27 -6.87 2.47
C ASN A 24 37.54 -5.61 2.98
N PHE A 25 38.13 -4.41 2.88
CA PHE A 25 37.44 -3.17 3.24
C PHE A 25 36.22 -2.89 2.34
N ILE A 26 36.35 -3.10 1.03
CA ILE A 26 35.23 -2.97 0.09
C ILE A 26 34.12 -3.96 0.47
N PHE A 27 34.49 -5.21 0.76
CA PHE A 27 33.53 -6.24 1.13
C PHE A 27 32.82 -5.90 2.46
N ILE A 28 33.54 -5.40 3.44
CA ILE A 28 32.97 -4.93 4.71
C ILE A 28 32.00 -3.77 4.46
N ALA A 29 32.38 -2.77 3.64
CA ALA A 29 31.53 -1.63 3.35
C ALA A 29 30.21 -2.04 2.68
N VAL A 30 30.25 -2.94 1.70
CA VAL A 30 29.06 -3.49 1.05
C VAL A 30 28.16 -4.23 2.05
N ASN A 31 28.73 -5.06 2.93
CA ASN A 31 27.95 -5.77 3.94
C ASN A 31 27.31 -4.82 4.95
N VAL A 32 28.05 -3.82 5.43
CA VAL A 32 27.52 -2.79 6.34
C VAL A 32 26.39 -2.02 5.69
N TYR A 33 26.53 -1.66 4.40
CA TYR A 33 25.46 -1.01 3.66
C TYR A 33 24.19 -1.87 3.60
N HIS A 34 24.31 -3.16 3.25
CA HIS A 34 23.17 -4.08 3.22
C HIS A 34 22.50 -4.24 4.59
N VAL A 35 23.30 -4.38 5.65
CA VAL A 35 22.77 -4.47 7.02
C VAL A 35 22.07 -3.16 7.42
N ALA A 36 22.62 -2.00 7.07
CA ALA A 36 22.00 -0.72 7.34
C ALA A 36 20.64 -0.56 6.63
N VAL A 37 20.56 -0.99 5.37
CA VAL A 37 19.29 -1.00 4.60
C VAL A 37 18.25 -1.90 5.28
N LEU A 38 18.64 -3.12 5.67
CA LEU A 38 17.74 -4.06 6.36
C LEU A 38 17.24 -3.52 7.71
N ILE A 39 18.12 -2.86 8.47
CA ILE A 39 17.74 -2.23 9.75
C ILE A 39 16.81 -1.03 9.50
N TYR A 40 17.08 -0.24 8.46
CA TYR A 40 16.24 0.90 8.11
C TYR A 40 14.83 0.47 7.72
N GLU A 41 14.69 -0.60 6.95
CA GLU A 41 13.40 -1.16 6.55
C GLU A 41 12.61 -1.77 7.73
N LYS A 42 13.31 -2.29 8.74
CA LYS A 42 12.71 -2.90 9.94
C LYS A 42 12.50 -1.92 11.10
N ARG A 43 12.78 -0.62 10.93
CA ARG A 43 12.54 0.35 12.01
C ARG A 43 11.08 0.28 12.47
N PRO A 44 10.84 0.22 13.79
CA PRO A 44 9.48 0.30 14.33
C PRO A 44 8.89 1.65 13.93
N VAL A 45 7.96 1.58 13.04
CA VAL A 45 7.26 2.76 12.55
C VAL A 45 6.13 3.04 13.53
N LYS A 46 6.05 4.28 14.02
CA LYS A 46 4.91 4.70 14.85
C LYS A 46 3.67 4.78 13.96
N MET A 47 2.76 3.84 14.15
CA MET A 47 1.44 3.82 13.54
C MET A 47 0.40 4.17 14.61
N SER A 48 -0.66 4.88 14.22
CA SER A 48 -1.84 5.01 15.07
C SER A 48 -2.52 3.65 15.28
N PRO A 49 -3.38 3.49 16.30
CA PRO A 49 -4.11 2.24 16.49
C PRO A 49 -4.89 1.80 15.23
N LYS A 50 -5.56 2.73 14.55
CA LYS A 50 -6.31 2.47 13.30
C LYS A 50 -5.39 2.06 12.15
N GLU A 51 -4.27 2.72 11.97
CA GLU A 51 -3.29 2.36 10.95
C GLU A 51 -2.69 0.98 11.20
N LYS A 52 -2.42 0.65 12.46
CA LYS A 52 -1.90 -0.66 12.83
C LYS A 52 -2.90 -1.77 12.51
N GLU A 53 -4.17 -1.58 12.88
CA GLU A 53 -5.24 -2.52 12.57
C GLU A 53 -5.38 -2.71 11.05
N LEU A 54 -5.42 -1.62 10.30
CA LEU A 54 -5.52 -1.64 8.85
C LEU A 54 -4.32 -2.33 8.19
N TYR A 55 -3.11 -2.09 8.70
CA TYR A 55 -1.90 -2.77 8.26
C TYR A 55 -1.98 -4.28 8.50
N GLU A 56 -2.38 -4.69 9.71
CA GLU A 56 -2.44 -6.09 10.10
C GLU A 56 -3.56 -6.88 9.40
N THR A 57 -4.62 -6.21 8.97
CA THR A 57 -5.77 -6.87 8.30
C THR A 57 -5.63 -6.91 6.79
N MET A 58 -5.20 -5.81 6.16
CA MET A 58 -5.28 -5.67 4.71
C MET A 58 -3.93 -5.50 4.01
N PHE A 59 -2.97 -4.85 4.68
CA PHE A 59 -1.72 -4.41 4.03
C PHE A 59 -0.48 -5.18 4.50
N ARG A 60 -0.64 -6.40 5.02
CA ARG A 60 0.50 -7.25 5.46
C ARG A 60 1.50 -7.56 4.35
N GLY A 61 1.08 -7.48 3.10
CA GLY A 61 1.96 -7.67 1.95
C GLY A 61 2.92 -6.51 1.69
N LEU A 62 2.71 -5.37 2.35
CA LEU A 62 3.60 -4.21 2.29
C LEU A 62 4.59 -4.22 3.45
N SER A 63 5.75 -3.62 3.26
CA SER A 63 6.60 -3.26 4.39
C SER A 63 5.95 -2.12 5.20
N PRO A 64 6.24 -1.99 6.51
CA PRO A 64 5.71 -0.90 7.33
C PRO A 64 5.99 0.50 6.76
N VAL A 65 7.14 0.66 6.11
CA VAL A 65 7.55 1.92 5.47
C VAL A 65 6.70 2.22 4.22
N GLU A 66 6.40 1.20 3.41
CA GLU A 66 5.53 1.35 2.23
C GLU A 66 4.10 1.67 2.64
N PHE A 67 3.58 0.99 3.67
CA PHE A 67 2.27 1.29 4.21
C PHE A 67 2.15 2.75 4.67
N LEU A 68 3.14 3.28 5.39
CA LEU A 68 3.14 4.69 5.77
C LEU A 68 3.22 5.65 4.59
N LYS A 69 3.87 5.27 3.49
CA LYS A 69 3.88 6.12 2.29
C LYS A 69 2.47 6.28 1.73
N ILE A 70 1.67 5.21 1.71
CA ILE A 70 0.29 5.27 1.21
C ILE A 70 -0.64 6.00 2.18
N THR A 71 -0.49 5.81 3.49
CA THR A 71 -1.33 6.51 4.48
C THR A 71 -1.04 7.99 4.56
N LYS A 72 0.21 8.43 4.32
CA LYS A 72 0.60 9.86 4.28
C LYS A 72 -0.08 10.66 3.17
N VAL A 73 -0.42 10.05 2.05
CA VAL A 73 -1.13 10.71 0.94
C VAL A 73 -2.63 10.47 0.99
N ALA A 74 -3.11 9.79 2.03
CA ALA A 74 -4.52 9.56 2.31
C ALA A 74 -5.05 10.55 3.34
N ASN A 75 -6.37 10.69 3.37
CA ASN A 75 -7.08 11.47 4.36
C ASN A 75 -8.15 10.62 5.02
N TRP A 76 -8.20 10.60 6.34
CA TRP A 76 -9.30 10.02 7.08
C TRP A 76 -10.54 10.91 6.93
N LYS A 77 -11.65 10.35 6.48
CA LYS A 77 -12.93 11.05 6.33
C LYS A 77 -14.06 10.26 6.96
N GLU A 78 -14.91 10.95 7.67
CA GLU A 78 -16.20 10.44 8.13
C GLU A 78 -17.28 10.97 7.18
N PHE A 79 -18.00 10.06 6.53
CA PHE A 79 -19.14 10.36 5.70
C PHE A 79 -20.40 10.19 6.53
N LYS A 80 -21.15 11.28 6.71
CA LYS A 80 -22.44 11.24 7.43
C LYS A 80 -23.57 10.96 6.47
N SER A 81 -24.44 10.07 6.83
CA SER A 81 -25.55 9.56 6.02
C SER A 81 -26.69 10.58 5.87
N PRO A 82 -27.52 10.48 4.81
CA PRO A 82 -27.27 9.77 3.55
C PRO A 82 -26.43 10.62 2.58
N LEU A 83 -25.39 10.06 1.97
CA LEU A 83 -24.50 10.80 1.05
C LEU A 83 -24.03 9.94 -0.12
N PRO A 84 -24.28 10.35 -1.39
CA PRO A 84 -23.63 9.75 -2.53
C PRO A 84 -22.17 10.21 -2.58
N ILE A 85 -21.24 9.25 -2.46
CA ILE A 85 -19.79 9.50 -2.49
C ILE A 85 -19.21 9.33 -3.91
N ILE A 86 -19.86 8.50 -4.74
CA ILE A 86 -19.58 8.34 -6.18
C ILE A 86 -20.91 8.33 -6.91
N THR A 87 -20.96 8.93 -8.12
CA THR A 87 -22.16 8.96 -8.96
C THR A 87 -21.90 8.22 -10.27
N GLN A 88 -22.77 7.29 -10.66
CA GLN A 88 -22.70 6.54 -11.91
C GLN A 88 -22.54 7.47 -13.13
N GLY A 89 -21.66 7.11 -14.06
CA GLY A 89 -21.37 7.87 -15.28
C GLY A 89 -20.48 9.11 -15.07
N LYS A 90 -20.18 9.52 -13.84
CA LYS A 90 -19.30 10.66 -13.58
C LYS A 90 -17.84 10.23 -13.37
N PRO A 91 -16.86 11.11 -13.68
CA PRO A 91 -15.46 10.86 -13.38
C PRO A 91 -15.26 10.69 -11.86
N VAL A 92 -14.46 9.71 -11.48
CA VAL A 92 -14.11 9.43 -10.07
C VAL A 92 -12.76 10.04 -9.77
N LYS A 93 -12.70 10.88 -8.74
CA LYS A 93 -11.47 11.58 -8.33
C LYS A 93 -10.75 10.88 -7.20
N ASP A 94 -11.46 10.12 -6.40
CA ASP A 94 -10.96 9.53 -5.18
C ASP A 94 -11.05 8.00 -5.23
N LEU A 95 -10.07 7.32 -4.64
CA LEU A 95 -10.12 5.92 -4.26
C LEU A 95 -10.39 5.89 -2.75
N ILE A 96 -11.40 5.14 -2.34
CA ILE A 96 -11.89 5.16 -0.96
C ILE A 96 -11.80 3.73 -0.41
N LEU A 97 -11.25 3.56 0.78
CA LEU A 97 -11.27 2.31 1.54
C LEU A 97 -12.20 2.49 2.74
N ILE A 98 -13.17 1.63 2.87
CA ILE A 98 -14.08 1.60 4.02
C ILE A 98 -13.32 1.01 5.19
N TYR A 99 -13.12 1.80 6.25
CA TYR A 99 -12.52 1.32 7.48
C TYR A 99 -13.59 0.79 8.44
N ASN A 100 -14.70 1.52 8.57
CA ASN A 100 -15.84 1.12 9.41
C ASN A 100 -17.12 1.67 8.78
N GLY A 101 -18.12 0.80 8.55
CA GLY A 101 -19.42 1.11 7.99
C GLY A 101 -19.74 0.35 6.72
N ALA A 102 -20.75 0.83 6.00
CA ALA A 102 -21.19 0.19 4.76
C ALA A 102 -21.55 1.21 3.69
N VAL A 103 -21.37 0.81 2.42
CA VAL A 103 -21.65 1.62 1.24
C VAL A 103 -22.49 0.82 0.26
N ASP A 104 -23.66 1.32 -0.08
CA ASP A 104 -24.55 0.72 -1.06
C ASP A 104 -24.07 1.00 -2.48
N VAL A 105 -24.02 -0.03 -3.30
CA VAL A 105 -23.73 0.04 -4.74
C VAL A 105 -25.05 0.01 -5.51
N ILE A 106 -25.32 1.07 -6.25
CA ILE A 106 -26.57 1.30 -6.95
C ILE A 106 -26.29 1.45 -8.44
N VAL A 107 -26.95 0.65 -9.26
CA VAL A 107 -26.90 0.70 -10.73
C VAL A 107 -28.31 0.91 -11.25
N ASN A 108 -28.49 1.97 -12.05
CA ASN A 108 -29.80 2.32 -12.61
C ASN A 108 -30.91 2.34 -11.55
N ASP A 109 -30.63 3.03 -10.43
CA ASP A 109 -31.50 3.22 -9.28
C ASP A 109 -31.87 1.94 -8.51
N LYS A 110 -31.19 0.82 -8.78
CA LYS A 110 -31.36 -0.44 -8.04
C LYS A 110 -30.12 -0.74 -7.22
N LYS A 111 -30.30 -1.03 -5.94
CA LYS A 111 -29.22 -1.57 -5.07
C LYS A 111 -28.85 -2.96 -5.57
N VAL A 112 -27.59 -3.11 -6.01
CA VAL A 112 -27.06 -4.38 -6.54
C VAL A 112 -26.11 -5.07 -5.57
N ALA A 113 -25.44 -4.30 -4.71
CA ALA A 113 -24.51 -4.82 -3.71
C ALA A 113 -24.38 -3.87 -2.51
N GLU A 114 -23.71 -4.35 -1.48
CA GLU A 114 -23.29 -3.58 -0.31
C GLU A 114 -21.82 -3.88 -0.05
N LEU A 115 -21.00 -2.82 -0.01
CA LEU A 115 -19.60 -2.90 0.36
C LEU A 115 -19.45 -2.62 1.85
N LYS A 116 -18.54 -3.33 2.50
CA LYS A 116 -18.31 -3.30 3.96
C LYS A 116 -16.86 -2.96 4.29
N ASP A 117 -16.55 -3.03 5.57
CA ASP A 117 -15.20 -2.81 6.10
C ASP A 117 -14.16 -3.61 5.31
N GLY A 118 -13.04 -2.96 5.01
CA GLY A 118 -11.97 -3.55 4.24
C GLY A 118 -12.18 -3.55 2.72
N GLN A 119 -13.27 -2.99 2.19
CA GLN A 119 -13.52 -2.95 0.76
C GLN A 119 -13.26 -1.55 0.20
N PHE A 120 -12.78 -1.53 -1.06
CA PHE A 120 -12.53 -0.29 -1.78
C PHE A 120 -13.77 0.15 -2.58
N VAL A 121 -13.91 1.45 -2.73
CA VAL A 121 -14.92 2.12 -3.57
C VAL A 121 -14.21 2.97 -4.60
N GLY A 122 -14.58 2.81 -5.88
CA GLY A 122 -13.95 3.53 -7.00
C GLY A 122 -12.73 2.80 -7.60
N GLU A 123 -12.50 1.55 -7.22
CA GLU A 123 -11.43 0.68 -7.71
C GLU A 123 -11.51 0.42 -9.22
N MET A 124 -12.72 0.23 -9.76
CA MET A 124 -12.93 0.04 -11.19
C MET A 124 -12.44 1.25 -12.00
N SER A 125 -12.80 2.45 -11.53
CA SER A 125 -12.34 3.68 -12.18
C SER A 125 -10.84 3.90 -12.02
N PHE A 126 -10.29 3.55 -10.87
CA PHE A 126 -8.85 3.65 -10.62
C PHE A 126 -8.03 2.76 -11.56
N LEU A 127 -8.49 1.52 -11.81
CA LEU A 127 -7.81 0.54 -12.67
C LEU A 127 -8.03 0.82 -14.15
N THR A 128 -9.24 1.24 -14.55
CA THR A 128 -9.62 1.36 -15.98
C THR A 128 -9.58 2.77 -16.52
N GLU A 129 -9.47 3.78 -15.64
CA GLU A 129 -9.56 5.22 -15.97
C GLU A 129 -10.91 5.64 -16.59
N LYS A 130 -11.92 4.79 -16.49
CA LYS A 130 -13.27 5.04 -16.99
C LYS A 130 -14.13 5.72 -15.91
N PRO A 131 -15.23 6.41 -16.30
CA PRO A 131 -16.23 6.91 -15.36
C PRO A 131 -16.80 5.80 -14.47
N ALA A 132 -17.41 6.20 -13.36
CA ALA A 132 -18.04 5.28 -12.42
C ALA A 132 -19.08 4.38 -13.07
N THR A 133 -19.00 3.08 -12.82
CA THR A 133 -19.97 2.08 -13.31
C THR A 133 -21.24 2.03 -12.47
N ALA A 134 -21.19 2.54 -11.23
CA ALA A 134 -22.29 2.55 -10.27
C ALA A 134 -22.27 3.83 -9.44
N THR A 135 -23.39 4.15 -8.83
CA THR A 135 -23.49 5.12 -7.73
C THR A 135 -23.19 4.40 -6.43
N CYS A 136 -22.27 4.96 -5.64
CA CYS A 136 -21.95 4.45 -4.30
C CYS A 136 -22.46 5.45 -3.27
N ARG A 137 -23.32 4.98 -2.36
CA ARG A 137 -23.98 5.82 -1.36
C ARG A 137 -23.80 5.27 0.05
N VAL A 138 -23.42 6.15 0.96
CA VAL A 138 -23.39 5.86 2.40
C VAL A 138 -24.81 6.02 2.92
N GLU A 139 -25.41 4.98 3.47
CA GLU A 139 -26.73 5.03 4.09
C GLU A 139 -26.67 5.32 5.59
N HIS A 140 -25.60 4.88 6.25
CA HIS A 140 -25.25 5.16 7.64
C HIS A 140 -23.86 5.76 7.69
N ASN A 141 -23.48 6.32 8.85
CA ASN A 141 -22.13 6.88 9.00
C ASN A 141 -21.07 5.85 8.64
N ALA A 142 -20.09 6.27 7.85
CA ALA A 142 -18.95 5.43 7.48
C ALA A 142 -17.64 6.20 7.66
N GLU A 143 -16.67 5.55 8.29
CA GLU A 143 -15.30 6.07 8.40
C GLU A 143 -14.44 5.42 7.31
N CYS A 144 -13.75 6.25 6.53
CA CYS A 144 -13.04 5.82 5.34
C CYS A 144 -11.65 6.45 5.27
N LEU A 145 -10.73 5.73 4.64
CA LEU A 145 -9.44 6.25 4.20
C LEU A 145 -9.54 6.60 2.72
N VAL A 146 -9.26 7.86 2.37
CA VAL A 146 -9.52 8.43 1.03
C VAL A 146 -8.24 8.92 0.41
N TRP A 147 -7.93 8.44 -0.79
CA TRP A 147 -6.82 8.90 -1.63
C TRP A 147 -7.35 9.69 -2.82
N ASN A 148 -6.76 10.83 -3.12
CA ASN A 148 -6.90 11.42 -4.45
C ASN A 148 -6.23 10.50 -5.48
N GLN A 149 -6.96 10.07 -6.52
CA GLN A 149 -6.46 9.08 -7.49
C GLN A 149 -5.19 9.54 -8.21
N LYS A 150 -5.10 10.84 -8.54
CA LYS A 150 -3.93 11.39 -9.23
C LYS A 150 -2.69 11.31 -8.35
N ASP A 151 -2.78 11.83 -7.13
CA ASP A 151 -1.66 11.85 -6.20
C ASP A 151 -1.21 10.43 -5.81
N PHE A 152 -2.18 9.52 -5.67
CA PHE A 152 -1.90 8.12 -5.37
C PHE A 152 -1.22 7.42 -6.54
N LYS A 153 -1.71 7.61 -7.77
CA LYS A 153 -1.06 7.08 -8.98
C LYS A 153 0.35 7.61 -9.14
N ASP A 154 0.60 8.89 -8.85
CA ASP A 154 1.93 9.49 -8.92
C ASP A 154 2.88 8.91 -7.85
N LEU A 155 2.39 8.61 -6.66
CA LEU A 155 3.15 7.86 -5.64
C LEU A 155 3.51 6.47 -6.13
N LEU A 156 2.54 5.74 -6.69
CA LEU A 156 2.72 4.36 -7.17
C LEU A 156 3.71 4.28 -8.32
N LYS A 157 3.67 5.22 -9.28
CA LYS A 157 4.64 5.31 -10.39
C LYS A 157 6.10 5.39 -9.92
N ARG A 158 6.34 6.06 -8.78
CA ARG A 158 7.68 6.20 -8.18
C ARG A 158 8.10 4.99 -7.32
N ASN A 159 7.21 4.05 -7.08
CA ASN A 159 7.43 2.88 -6.22
C ASN A 159 6.86 1.62 -6.88
N PRO A 160 7.60 0.97 -7.80
CA PRO A 160 7.09 -0.17 -8.58
C PRO A 160 6.61 -1.36 -7.73
N SER A 161 7.31 -1.71 -6.64
CA SER A 161 6.89 -2.80 -5.73
C SER A 161 5.52 -2.51 -5.13
N LEU A 162 5.33 -1.29 -4.65
CA LEU A 162 4.07 -0.81 -4.09
C LEU A 162 2.95 -0.82 -5.13
N TYR A 163 3.25 -0.43 -6.38
CA TYR A 163 2.28 -0.45 -7.49
C TYR A 163 1.72 -1.86 -7.72
N PHE A 164 2.58 -2.88 -7.83
CA PHE A 164 2.15 -4.25 -8.06
C PHE A 164 1.30 -4.79 -6.91
N THR A 165 1.67 -4.52 -5.66
CA THR A 165 0.91 -4.97 -4.48
C THR A 165 -0.48 -4.32 -4.44
N ILE A 166 -0.58 -3.02 -4.63
CA ILE A 166 -1.87 -2.31 -4.64
C ILE A 166 -2.73 -2.76 -5.82
N GLN A 167 -2.16 -2.92 -7.00
CA GLN A 167 -2.90 -3.39 -8.17
C GLN A 167 -3.45 -4.81 -7.95
N SER A 168 -2.68 -5.70 -7.32
CA SER A 168 -3.13 -7.05 -6.96
C SER A 168 -4.31 -7.01 -5.99
N LEU A 169 -4.21 -6.21 -4.92
CA LEU A 169 -5.29 -6.07 -3.93
C LEU A 169 -6.59 -5.55 -4.57
N LEU A 170 -6.51 -4.53 -5.41
CA LEU A 170 -7.68 -3.97 -6.07
C LEU A 170 -8.29 -4.94 -7.08
N SER A 171 -7.46 -5.66 -7.85
CA SER A 171 -7.90 -6.64 -8.84
C SER A 171 -8.58 -7.85 -8.20
N GLU A 172 -8.06 -8.32 -7.07
CA GLU A 172 -8.66 -9.40 -6.29
C GLU A 172 -10.07 -9.02 -5.81
N GLN A 173 -10.22 -7.81 -5.27
CA GLN A 173 -11.54 -7.33 -4.84
C GLN A 173 -12.53 -7.24 -6.00
N VAL A 174 -12.11 -6.69 -7.15
CA VAL A 174 -12.97 -6.61 -8.35
C VAL A 174 -13.43 -8.01 -8.76
N SER A 175 -12.52 -8.99 -8.78
CA SER A 175 -12.85 -10.39 -9.09
C SER A 175 -13.88 -10.95 -8.11
N ASN A 176 -13.70 -10.76 -6.80
CA ASN A 176 -14.61 -11.23 -5.77
C ASN A 176 -15.99 -10.58 -5.87
N ASN A 177 -16.05 -9.28 -6.18
CA ASN A 177 -17.31 -8.56 -6.37
C ASN A 177 -18.09 -9.07 -7.62
N LEU A 178 -17.40 -9.42 -8.70
CA LEU A 178 -18.02 -9.99 -9.91
C LEU A 178 -18.61 -11.38 -9.63
N VAL A 179 -17.89 -12.24 -8.93
CA VAL A 179 -18.37 -13.60 -8.59
C VAL A 179 -19.60 -13.51 -7.70
N SER A 180 -19.60 -12.65 -6.69
CA SER A 180 -20.74 -12.48 -5.77
C SER A 180 -21.98 -11.90 -6.44
N SER A 181 -21.81 -11.07 -7.47
CA SER A 181 -22.93 -10.50 -8.25
C SER A 181 -23.54 -11.48 -9.25
N SER A 182 -22.78 -12.50 -9.67
CA SER A 182 -23.24 -13.52 -10.64
C SER A 182 -24.06 -14.64 -9.98
N GLN A 183 -24.08 -14.71 -8.66
CA GLN A 183 -24.79 -15.76 -7.88
C GLN A 183 -26.16 -15.31 -7.35
N LYS A 184 -26.60 -14.10 -7.67
CA LYS A 184 -27.90 -13.53 -7.32
C LYS A 184 -28.79 -13.42 -8.56
#